data_d9c938df00eadffe04d67473f47b8de9
#
_entry.id   d9c938df00eadffe04d67473f47b8de9
#
_cell.length_a   1.000
_cell.length_b   1.000
_cell.length_c   1.000
_cell.angle_alpha   90.00
_cell.angle_beta   90.00
_cell.angle_gamma   90.00
#
_symmetry.space_group_name_H-M   'P 1'
#
loop_
_entity.id
_entity.type
_entity.pdbx_description
1 polymer ?
#
loop_
_entity_poly.entity_id
_entity_poly.type
_entity_poly.pdbx_seq_one_letter_code
_entity_poly.pdbx_strand_id
1 'polypeptide(L)'
;IRVGFRNNNIGYAKNFLSALVSINDYFDYYAFSDQDDIWYPEKLEKALKSLKEYPDNQANLYGSRTELIGSSEEIKLGKSIEFKKSPSFQNALTQNIFGGNTMVFNRNAFELICSTKLDQKIIAHDWWCYQIISGSGGNVFYDKNIYLKYRQHINNSIGSNISLKDK
;
A
#
# COMPACT_ATOMS: atom_id res chain seq x y z
N ILE A 1 -8.08 3.22 19.67
CA ILE A 1 -8.08 2.07 18.76
C ILE A 1 -9.53 1.61 18.59
N ARG A 2 -9.99 1.49 17.35
CA ARG A 2 -11.28 0.86 17.02
C ARG A 2 -11.02 -0.54 16.49
N VAL A 3 -11.77 -1.52 16.96
CA VAL A 3 -11.65 -2.92 16.53
C VAL A 3 -12.96 -3.32 15.87
N GLY A 4 -12.87 -3.76 14.60
CA GLY A 4 -14.00 -4.30 13.85
C GLY A 4 -13.94 -5.82 13.80
N PHE A 5 -15.03 -6.50 14.15
CA PHE A 5 -15.17 -7.95 14.03
C PHE A 5 -16.01 -8.31 12.82
N ARG A 6 -15.69 -9.42 12.16
CA ARG A 6 -16.45 -9.98 11.05
C ARG A 6 -16.78 -11.44 11.33
N ASN A 7 -17.98 -11.85 10.97
CA ASN A 7 -18.40 -13.23 11.13
C ASN A 7 -17.78 -14.18 10.08
N ASN A 8 -17.37 -13.64 8.92
CA ASN A 8 -16.82 -14.43 7.83
C ASN A 8 -15.48 -13.85 7.35
N ASN A 9 -14.59 -14.73 6.89
CA ASN A 9 -13.38 -14.34 6.19
C ASN A 9 -13.75 -13.86 4.78
N ILE A 10 -13.48 -12.60 4.48
CA ILE A 10 -13.74 -11.95 3.18
C ILE A 10 -12.47 -11.77 2.33
N GLY A 11 -11.34 -12.31 2.80
CA GLY A 11 -10.04 -12.15 2.20
C GLY A 11 -9.37 -10.81 2.58
N TYR A 12 -8.02 -10.80 2.55
CA TYR A 12 -7.24 -9.66 3.04
C TYR A 12 -7.55 -8.36 2.29
N ALA A 13 -7.64 -8.41 0.95
CA ALA A 13 -7.87 -7.21 0.13
C ALA A 13 -9.19 -6.51 0.49
N LYS A 14 -10.29 -7.28 0.56
CA LYS A 14 -11.59 -6.73 0.97
C LYS A 14 -11.60 -6.33 2.44
N ASN A 15 -10.83 -6.99 3.29
CA ASN A 15 -10.74 -6.62 4.71
C ASN A 15 -10.13 -5.22 4.87
N PHE A 16 -9.00 -4.94 4.22
CA PHE A 16 -8.39 -3.61 4.24
C PHE A 16 -9.32 -2.53 3.68
N LEU A 17 -9.88 -2.75 2.48
CA LEU A 17 -10.75 -1.75 1.84
C LEU A 17 -12.04 -1.50 2.62
N SER A 18 -12.65 -2.53 3.19
CA SER A 18 -13.85 -2.34 3.99
C SER A 18 -13.58 -1.71 5.36
N ALA A 19 -12.39 -1.93 5.94
CA ALA A 19 -11.95 -1.19 7.11
C ALA A 19 -11.78 0.29 6.78
N LEU A 20 -11.16 0.60 5.62
CA LEU A 20 -11.01 1.97 5.13
C LEU A 20 -12.36 2.67 4.97
N VAL A 21 -13.32 2.04 4.30
CA VAL A 21 -14.69 2.60 4.09
C VAL A 21 -15.45 2.79 5.42
N SER A 22 -15.10 2.03 6.46
CA SER A 22 -15.74 2.17 7.79
C SER A 22 -15.21 3.34 8.62
N ILE A 23 -14.21 4.07 8.12
CA ILE A 23 -13.66 5.24 8.80
C ILE A 23 -14.63 6.42 8.62
N ASN A 24 -15.22 6.88 9.73
CA ASN A 24 -16.11 8.05 9.74
C ASN A 24 -15.39 9.33 10.19
N ASP A 25 -14.16 9.22 10.68
CA ASP A 25 -13.37 10.38 11.13
C ASP A 25 -12.61 11.00 9.96
N TYR A 26 -12.39 12.29 10.03
CA TYR A 26 -11.66 13.03 9.01
C TYR A 26 -10.19 13.15 9.39
N PHE A 27 -9.33 12.65 8.50
CA PHE A 27 -7.88 12.80 8.60
C PHE A 27 -7.34 13.39 7.29
N ASP A 28 -6.19 14.04 7.36
CA ASP A 28 -5.54 14.58 6.16
C ASP A 28 -4.83 13.48 5.37
N TYR A 29 -4.34 12.45 6.08
CA TYR A 29 -3.61 11.32 5.49
C TYR A 29 -4.02 9.98 6.10
N TYR A 30 -3.90 8.94 5.29
CA TYR A 30 -4.22 7.55 5.63
C TYR A 30 -3.06 6.64 5.22
N ALA A 31 -2.88 5.55 5.94
CA ALA A 31 -1.87 4.53 5.62
C ALA A 31 -2.41 3.14 5.92
N PHE A 32 -2.01 2.16 5.14
CA PHE A 32 -2.19 0.75 5.50
C PHE A 32 -1.01 0.28 6.36
N SER A 33 -1.28 -0.65 7.25
CA SER A 33 -0.27 -1.26 8.11
C SER A 33 -0.58 -2.74 8.31
N ASP A 34 0.39 -3.59 8.01
CA ASP A 34 0.35 -4.97 8.42
C ASP A 34 0.78 -5.09 9.90
N GLN A 35 0.27 -6.08 10.60
CA GLN A 35 0.42 -6.20 12.06
C GLN A 35 1.82 -6.66 12.50
N ASP A 36 2.62 -7.18 11.60
CA ASP A 36 3.91 -7.82 11.87
C ASP A 36 5.11 -7.12 11.22
N ASP A 37 4.85 -6.04 10.49
CA ASP A 37 5.88 -5.21 9.88
C ASP A 37 6.48 -4.19 10.86
N ILE A 38 7.70 -3.75 10.57
CA ILE A 38 8.39 -2.76 11.37
C ILE A 38 8.62 -1.51 10.55
N TRP A 39 8.02 -0.41 11.00
CA TRP A 39 8.20 0.90 10.38
C TRP A 39 9.48 1.56 10.88
N TYR A 40 10.29 2.11 9.98
CA TYR A 40 11.34 3.03 10.38
C TYR A 40 10.72 4.35 10.90
N PRO A 41 11.36 5.02 11.85
CA PRO A 41 10.83 6.24 12.46
C PRO A 41 10.47 7.33 11.44
N GLU A 42 11.22 7.40 10.33
CA GLU A 42 11.08 8.42 9.30
C GLU A 42 9.99 8.12 8.27
N LYS A 43 9.37 6.95 8.30
CA LYS A 43 8.43 6.50 7.25
C LYS A 43 7.35 7.53 6.94
N LEU A 44 6.62 7.97 7.96
CA LEU A 44 5.52 8.92 7.75
C LEU A 44 6.03 10.30 7.35
N GLU A 45 7.10 10.77 7.97
CA GLU A 45 7.72 12.06 7.62
C GLU A 45 8.11 12.13 6.15
N LYS A 46 8.78 11.09 5.63
CA LYS A 46 9.20 11.03 4.23
C LYS A 46 8.02 10.95 3.27
N ALA A 47 7.02 10.13 3.60
CA ALA A 47 5.80 10.03 2.81
C ALA A 47 5.07 11.38 2.74
N LEU A 48 4.86 12.04 3.87
CA LEU A 48 4.18 13.34 3.94
C LEU A 48 4.95 14.43 3.19
N LYS A 49 6.28 14.45 3.29
CA LYS A 49 7.11 15.40 2.55
C LYS A 49 6.91 15.25 1.04
N SER A 50 6.92 13.99 0.54
CA SER A 50 6.72 13.73 -0.88
C SER A 50 5.30 14.06 -1.36
N LEU A 51 4.28 13.75 -0.54
CA LEU A 51 2.88 14.04 -0.89
C LEU A 51 2.60 15.55 -0.95
N LYS A 52 3.26 16.36 -0.12
CA LYS A 52 3.14 17.84 -0.12
C LYS A 52 3.75 18.52 -1.36
N GLU A 53 4.48 17.80 -2.20
CA GLU A 53 4.98 18.32 -3.49
C GLU A 53 3.87 18.36 -4.57
N TYR A 54 2.73 17.73 -4.30
CA TYR A 54 1.56 17.69 -5.18
C TYR A 54 0.42 18.57 -4.67
N PRO A 55 -0.46 19.05 -5.56
CA PRO A 55 -1.62 19.83 -5.15
C PRO A 55 -2.53 19.08 -4.17
N ASP A 56 -2.91 19.74 -3.09
CA ASP A 56 -3.74 19.13 -2.04
C ASP A 56 -5.15 18.75 -2.50
N ASN A 57 -5.65 19.40 -3.57
CA ASN A 57 -6.96 19.10 -4.15
C ASN A 57 -6.97 17.94 -5.15
N GLN A 58 -5.89 17.21 -5.28
CA GLN A 58 -5.79 16.01 -6.11
C GLN A 58 -5.61 14.76 -5.24
N ALA A 59 -6.00 13.61 -5.78
CA ALA A 59 -5.74 12.33 -5.15
C ALA A 59 -4.24 12.01 -5.25
N ASN A 60 -3.55 11.91 -4.11
CA ASN A 60 -2.11 11.71 -4.04
C ASN A 60 -1.79 10.43 -3.27
N LEU A 61 -0.97 9.57 -3.85
CA LEU A 61 -0.50 8.30 -3.30
C LEU A 61 1.02 8.24 -3.24
N TYR A 62 1.56 7.89 -2.10
CA TYR A 62 2.96 7.54 -1.87
C TYR A 62 3.09 6.04 -1.64
N GLY A 63 4.16 5.46 -2.15
CA GLY A 63 4.62 4.12 -1.79
C GLY A 63 6.13 4.02 -1.90
N SER A 64 6.73 3.08 -1.18
CA SER A 64 8.18 2.91 -1.12
C SER A 64 8.59 1.46 -1.29
N ARG A 65 9.91 1.23 -1.30
CA ARG A 65 10.49 -0.12 -1.20
C ARG A 65 10.49 -0.61 0.23
N THR A 66 10.72 -1.91 0.37
CA THR A 66 10.82 -2.58 1.66
C THR A 66 12.14 -3.33 1.81
N GLU A 67 12.68 -3.42 3.03
CA GLU A 67 13.64 -4.44 3.42
C GLU A 67 12.88 -5.71 3.77
N LEU A 68 13.34 -6.85 3.29
CA LEU A 68 12.72 -8.15 3.54
C LEU A 68 13.45 -8.81 4.70
N ILE A 69 12.71 -9.17 5.74
CA ILE A 69 13.22 -9.86 6.92
C ILE A 69 12.51 -11.20 7.13
N GLY A 70 13.17 -12.12 7.82
CA GLY A 70 12.57 -13.40 8.21
C GLY A 70 11.71 -13.30 9.46
N SER A 71 11.62 -14.41 10.21
CA SER A 71 10.85 -14.48 11.46
C SER A 71 11.41 -13.54 12.55
N SER A 72 12.70 -13.21 12.52
CA SER A 72 13.32 -12.17 13.35
C SER A 72 13.96 -11.08 12.47
N GLU A 73 14.22 -9.91 13.08
CA GLU A 73 14.81 -8.76 12.36
C GLU A 73 16.24 -8.99 11.91
N GLU A 74 16.97 -9.89 12.57
CA GLU A 74 18.34 -10.23 12.26
C GLU A 74 18.45 -11.02 10.95
N ILE A 75 17.38 -11.73 10.57
CA ILE A 75 17.35 -12.54 9.35
C ILE A 75 17.01 -11.65 8.16
N LYS A 76 18.05 -11.15 7.49
CA LYS A 76 17.90 -10.33 6.28
C LYS A 76 17.74 -11.20 5.05
N LEU A 77 16.64 -11.05 4.35
CA LEU A 77 16.31 -11.79 3.13
C LEU A 77 16.58 -10.98 1.85
N GLY A 78 16.78 -9.66 1.98
CA GLY A 78 17.04 -8.78 0.85
C GLY A 78 16.16 -7.54 0.83
N LYS A 79 15.89 -7.06 -0.36
CA LYS A 79 15.08 -5.85 -0.60
C LYS A 79 14.06 -6.13 -1.68
N SER A 80 12.92 -5.44 -1.65
CA SER A 80 11.94 -5.48 -2.74
C SER A 80 12.57 -5.00 -4.06
N ILE A 81 11.99 -5.44 -5.18
CA ILE A 81 12.43 -5.04 -6.52
C ILE A 81 12.39 -3.51 -6.65
N GLU A 82 13.40 -2.94 -7.27
CA GLU A 82 13.41 -1.54 -7.62
C GLU A 82 12.83 -1.34 -9.02
N PHE A 83 11.75 -0.58 -9.09
CA PHE A 83 11.14 -0.20 -10.35
C PHE A 83 11.79 1.08 -10.88
N LYS A 84 12.30 1.02 -12.12
CA LYS A 84 13.05 2.13 -12.74
C LYS A 84 12.13 3.15 -13.42
N LYS A 85 10.98 2.70 -13.90
CA LYS A 85 10.00 3.55 -14.59
C LYS A 85 9.10 4.26 -13.58
N SER A 86 8.73 5.48 -13.89
CA SER A 86 7.74 6.24 -13.11
C SER A 86 6.39 5.54 -13.09
N PRO A 87 5.65 5.64 -11.97
CA PRO A 87 4.27 5.16 -11.90
C PRO A 87 3.40 5.74 -13.01
N SER A 88 2.48 4.95 -13.52
CA SER A 88 1.49 5.40 -14.51
C SER A 88 0.28 4.47 -14.51
N PHE A 89 -0.84 4.94 -15.06
CA PHE A 89 -2.02 4.09 -15.21
C PHE A 89 -1.76 2.87 -16.11
N GLN A 90 -1.02 3.06 -17.21
CA GLN A 90 -0.63 1.96 -18.10
C GLN A 90 0.19 0.88 -17.37
N ASN A 91 1.09 1.30 -16.46
CA ASN A 91 1.80 0.34 -15.62
C ASN A 91 0.84 -0.34 -14.63
N ALA A 92 -0.06 0.41 -14.00
CA ALA A 92 -1.02 -0.12 -13.02
C ALA A 92 -1.97 -1.17 -13.62
N LEU A 93 -2.26 -1.12 -14.92
CA LEU A 93 -3.08 -2.14 -15.59
C LEU A 93 -2.40 -3.51 -15.66
N THR A 94 -1.09 -3.57 -15.61
CA THR A 94 -0.30 -4.79 -15.82
C THR A 94 0.50 -5.23 -14.61
N GLN A 95 0.85 -4.31 -13.71
CA GLN A 95 1.78 -4.58 -12.63
C GLN A 95 1.48 -3.72 -11.40
N ASN A 96 1.50 -4.37 -10.22
CA ASN A 96 1.60 -3.65 -8.95
C ASN A 96 3.08 -3.38 -8.60
N ILE A 97 3.40 -2.13 -8.28
CA ILE A 97 4.74 -1.71 -7.87
C ILE A 97 4.83 -1.33 -6.39
N PHE A 98 3.72 -1.40 -5.67
CA PHE A 98 3.62 -1.03 -4.27
C PHE A 98 3.20 -2.21 -3.40
N GLY A 99 3.77 -2.29 -2.20
CA GLY A 99 3.18 -3.06 -1.12
C GLY A 99 2.21 -2.17 -0.34
N GLY A 100 1.04 -2.68 0.01
CA GLY A 100 0.03 -1.92 0.77
C GLY A 100 0.60 -1.33 2.06
N ASN A 101 1.43 -2.10 2.75
CA ASN A 101 2.13 -1.69 3.97
C ASN A 101 3.07 -0.48 3.79
N THR A 102 3.42 -0.10 2.56
CA THR A 102 4.22 1.10 2.27
C THR A 102 3.37 2.33 1.96
N MET A 103 2.09 2.13 1.63
CA MET A 103 1.22 3.18 1.12
C MET A 103 0.85 4.20 2.18
N VAL A 104 0.98 5.48 1.79
CA VAL A 104 0.39 6.64 2.45
C VAL A 104 -0.31 7.48 1.40
N PHE A 105 -1.51 7.96 1.69
CA PHE A 105 -2.30 8.72 0.73
C PHE A 105 -3.12 9.82 1.42
N ASN A 106 -3.44 10.87 0.67
CA ASN A 106 -4.18 12.00 1.19
C ASN A 106 -5.70 11.75 1.20
N ARG A 107 -6.45 12.70 1.74
CA ARG A 107 -7.92 12.64 1.85
C ARG A 107 -8.60 12.47 0.49
N ASN A 108 -8.18 13.19 -0.55
CA ASN A 108 -8.80 13.06 -1.87
C ASN A 108 -8.64 11.65 -2.44
N ALA A 109 -7.49 11.01 -2.22
CA ALA A 109 -7.28 9.62 -2.58
C ALA A 109 -8.16 8.67 -1.74
N PHE A 110 -8.30 8.92 -0.44
CA PHE A 110 -9.21 8.17 0.43
C PHE A 110 -10.66 8.25 -0.07
N GLU A 111 -11.18 9.45 -0.33
CA GLU A 111 -12.55 9.65 -0.80
C GLU A 111 -12.77 8.98 -2.16
N LEU A 112 -11.79 9.08 -3.06
CA LEU A 112 -11.81 8.42 -4.36
C LEU A 112 -11.88 6.90 -4.22
N ILE A 113 -11.04 6.29 -3.38
CA ILE A 113 -11.05 4.84 -3.13
C ILE A 113 -12.40 4.42 -2.52
N CYS A 114 -12.90 5.16 -1.52
CA CYS A 114 -14.16 4.86 -0.86
C CYS A 114 -15.39 5.00 -1.78
N SER A 115 -15.31 5.80 -2.82
CA SER A 115 -16.38 5.93 -3.82
C SER A 115 -16.49 4.73 -4.76
N THR A 116 -15.50 3.84 -4.76
CA THR A 116 -15.50 2.65 -5.62
C THR A 116 -16.38 1.53 -5.05
N LYS A 117 -16.95 0.71 -5.94
CA LYS A 117 -17.72 -0.46 -5.52
C LYS A 117 -16.79 -1.59 -5.11
N LEU A 118 -16.96 -2.10 -3.88
CA LEU A 118 -16.18 -3.20 -3.32
C LEU A 118 -16.77 -4.60 -3.56
N ASP A 119 -17.85 -4.72 -4.32
CA ASP A 119 -18.49 -5.97 -4.72
C ASP A 119 -17.72 -6.73 -5.81
N GLN A 120 -16.84 -6.04 -6.52
CA GLN A 120 -16.02 -6.62 -7.57
C GLN A 120 -14.94 -7.56 -7.01
N LYS A 121 -14.40 -8.43 -7.87
CA LYS A 121 -13.27 -9.28 -7.55
C LYS A 121 -11.99 -8.45 -7.48
N ILE A 122 -11.66 -7.95 -6.28
CA ILE A 122 -10.43 -7.21 -6.03
C ILE A 122 -9.35 -8.20 -5.62
N ILE A 123 -8.27 -8.27 -6.38
CA ILE A 123 -7.16 -9.22 -6.17
C ILE A 123 -6.30 -8.76 -4.99
N ALA A 124 -5.93 -7.47 -4.97
CA ALA A 124 -5.10 -6.86 -3.93
C ALA A 124 -5.53 -5.42 -3.70
N HIS A 125 -5.62 -5.00 -2.44
CA HIS A 125 -6.12 -3.67 -2.06
C HIS A 125 -5.17 -2.56 -2.50
N ASP A 126 -3.88 -2.82 -2.43
CA ASP A 126 -2.81 -1.92 -2.84
C ASP A 126 -2.81 -1.70 -4.37
N TRP A 127 -2.90 -2.79 -5.12
CA TRP A 127 -3.00 -2.71 -6.57
C TRP A 127 -4.28 -1.97 -7.02
N TRP A 128 -5.39 -2.24 -6.34
CA TRP A 128 -6.64 -1.52 -6.56
C TRP A 128 -6.50 -0.02 -6.33
N CYS A 129 -5.90 0.39 -5.20
CA CYS A 129 -5.63 1.79 -4.91
C CYS A 129 -4.74 2.45 -5.99
N TYR A 130 -3.68 1.75 -6.43
CA TYR A 130 -2.81 2.25 -7.48
C TYR A 130 -3.56 2.45 -8.81
N GLN A 131 -4.38 1.48 -9.22
CA GLN A 131 -5.19 1.58 -10.44
C GLN A 131 -6.20 2.73 -10.37
N ILE A 132 -6.95 2.85 -9.29
CA ILE A 132 -7.99 3.87 -9.14
C ILE A 132 -7.37 5.27 -9.12
N ILE A 133 -6.34 5.50 -8.33
CA ILE A 133 -5.72 6.83 -8.21
C ILE A 133 -5.04 7.24 -9.52
N SER A 134 -4.23 6.38 -10.11
CA SER A 134 -3.56 6.69 -11.38
C SER A 134 -4.52 6.80 -12.57
N GLY A 135 -5.60 5.99 -12.59
CA GLY A 135 -6.62 6.02 -13.64
C GLY A 135 -7.53 7.23 -13.58
N SER A 136 -7.69 7.84 -12.42
CA SER A 136 -8.47 9.07 -12.23
C SER A 136 -7.65 10.35 -12.39
N GLY A 137 -6.40 10.24 -12.86
CA GLY A 137 -5.52 11.40 -13.03
C GLY A 137 -4.87 11.89 -11.75
N GLY A 138 -4.90 11.10 -10.68
CA GLY A 138 -4.22 11.39 -9.41
C GLY A 138 -2.71 11.19 -9.53
N ASN A 139 -1.98 11.74 -8.57
CA ASN A 139 -0.53 11.66 -8.52
C ASN A 139 -0.09 10.43 -7.72
N VAL A 140 0.92 9.75 -8.24
CA VAL A 140 1.50 8.57 -7.61
C VAL A 140 3.01 8.74 -7.52
N PHE A 141 3.54 8.70 -6.30
CA PHE A 141 4.97 8.81 -6.03
C PHE A 141 5.54 7.46 -5.58
N TYR A 142 6.57 6.99 -6.27
CA TYR A 142 7.33 5.79 -5.91
C TYR A 142 8.70 6.17 -5.35
N ASP A 143 8.89 5.95 -4.05
CA ASP A 143 10.17 6.18 -3.40
C ASP A 143 11.06 4.94 -3.51
N LYS A 144 12.26 5.11 -4.05
CA LYS A 144 13.27 4.05 -4.17
C LYS A 144 13.96 3.71 -2.85
N ASN A 145 13.78 4.55 -1.84
CA ASN A 145 14.30 4.32 -0.49
C ASN A 145 13.42 3.34 0.29
N ILE A 146 13.94 2.87 1.40
CA ILE A 146 13.32 1.86 2.24
C ILE A 146 13.01 2.48 3.60
N TYR A 147 11.73 2.41 4.00
CA TYR A 147 11.27 2.91 5.29
C TYR A 147 10.44 1.89 6.07
N LEU A 148 10.52 0.61 5.68
CA LEU A 148 9.76 -0.47 6.28
C LEU A 148 10.52 -1.79 6.13
N LYS A 149 10.52 -2.59 7.21
CA LYS A 149 10.92 -3.99 7.19
C LYS A 149 9.68 -4.86 7.03
N TYR A 150 9.59 -5.55 5.90
CA TYR A 150 8.50 -6.46 5.58
C TYR A 150 8.83 -7.87 6.03
N ARG A 151 8.05 -8.39 6.96
CA ARG A 151 8.27 -9.72 7.52
C ARG A 151 7.77 -10.81 6.59
N GLN A 152 8.63 -11.80 6.33
CA GLN A 152 8.33 -12.96 5.53
C GLN A 152 8.20 -14.20 6.43
N HIS A 153 7.07 -14.88 6.35
CA HIS A 153 6.82 -16.15 6.99
C HIS A 153 5.88 -17.01 6.14
N ILE A 154 5.79 -18.31 6.42
CA ILE A 154 5.05 -19.28 5.59
C ILE A 154 3.54 -18.99 5.49
N ASN A 155 3.00 -18.18 6.39
CA ASN A 155 1.59 -17.82 6.44
C ASN A 155 1.29 -16.46 5.78
N ASN A 156 2.25 -15.84 5.10
CA ASN A 156 1.97 -14.59 4.37
C ASN A 156 0.94 -14.86 3.28
N SER A 157 -0.12 -14.06 3.25
CA SER A 157 -1.16 -14.15 2.20
C SER A 157 -0.59 -13.85 0.82
N ILE A 158 0.41 -12.97 0.75
CA ILE A 158 1.23 -12.70 -0.45
C ILE A 158 2.68 -12.62 0.01
N GLY A 159 3.53 -13.52 -0.51
CA GLY A 159 4.98 -13.45 -0.32
C GLY A 159 5.60 -12.38 -1.24
N SER A 160 6.80 -11.91 -0.89
CA SER A 160 7.58 -11.10 -1.82
C SER A 160 8.02 -11.97 -3.01
N ASN A 161 7.76 -11.52 -4.24
CA ASN A 161 8.29 -12.14 -5.46
C ASN A 161 9.81 -11.91 -5.53
N ILE A 162 10.60 -12.68 -4.77
CA ILE A 162 12.07 -12.59 -4.75
C ILE A 162 12.66 -13.28 -5.99
N SER A 163 11.94 -14.22 -6.61
CA SER A 163 12.42 -15.00 -7.75
C SER A 163 11.39 -15.07 -8.87
N LEU A 164 11.86 -14.82 -10.11
CA LEU A 164 11.11 -15.13 -11.34
C LEU A 164 10.88 -16.65 -11.56
N LYS A 165 11.42 -17.51 -10.68
CA LYS A 165 11.30 -18.96 -10.77
C LYS A 165 10.07 -19.51 -10.02
N ASP A 166 9.35 -18.68 -9.28
CA ASP A 166 8.19 -19.08 -8.47
C ASP A 166 6.85 -18.69 -9.12
N LYS A 167 6.86 -18.55 -10.46
CA LYS A 167 5.64 -18.33 -11.27
C LYS A 167 5.31 -19.55 -12.10
#